data_40328464b55d3eecbd0f250e64cc8934
#
_entry.id   40328464b55d3eecbd0f250e64cc8934
#
_cell.length_a   1.000
_cell.length_b   1.000
_cell.length_c   1.000
_cell.angle_alpha   90.00
_cell.angle_beta   90.00
_cell.angle_gamma   90.00
#
_symmetry.space_group_name_H-M   'P 1'
#
loop_
_entity.id
_entity.type
_entity.pdbx_description
1 polymer ?
#
loop_
_entity_poly.entity_id
_entity_poly.type
_entity_poly.pdbx_seq_one_letter_code
_entity_poly.pdbx_strand_id
1 'polypeptide(L)'
;QTLQRGQHVVCDRYAFSGMAYSHAKGLDLSWCISPDVGMPLPDITLFLDLDETTATKRAAYGEERYEKKAFQSLVREAFQNIALLMERSGARWERIDASGSPDEVWQAVHTRVQNAIADAQTSEHLRSLHFCFAALGMGMLHQIKTTATF
;
A
#
# COMPACT_ATOMS: atom_id res chain seq x y z
N GLN A 1 -11.25 3.01 -16.99
CA GLN A 1 -12.48 3.72 -17.40
C GLN A 1 -13.09 4.53 -16.24
N THR A 2 -13.22 3.97 -15.01
CA THR A 2 -13.83 4.67 -13.86
C THR A 2 -13.01 5.91 -13.46
N LEU A 3 -11.71 5.77 -13.26
CA LEU A 3 -10.80 6.88 -12.95
C LEU A 3 -10.76 7.93 -14.07
N GLN A 4 -10.76 7.51 -15.33
CA GLN A 4 -10.80 8.40 -16.49
C GLN A 4 -12.08 9.25 -16.58
N ARG A 5 -13.16 8.83 -15.90
CA ARG A 5 -14.41 9.58 -15.76
C ARG A 5 -14.42 10.52 -14.56
N GLY A 6 -13.30 10.67 -13.87
CA GLY A 6 -13.18 11.48 -12.65
C GLY A 6 -13.89 10.88 -11.44
N GLN A 7 -14.16 9.58 -11.45
CA GLN A 7 -14.80 8.90 -10.32
C GLN A 7 -13.74 8.37 -9.34
N HIS A 8 -14.04 8.43 -8.06
CA HIS A 8 -13.19 7.85 -7.02
C HIS A 8 -13.30 6.33 -6.99
N VAL A 9 -12.19 5.68 -6.71
CA VAL A 9 -12.11 4.22 -6.54
C VAL A 9 -11.49 3.92 -5.18
N VAL A 10 -12.18 3.13 -4.39
CA VAL A 10 -11.66 2.60 -3.12
C VAL A 10 -11.33 1.13 -3.33
N CYS A 11 -10.09 0.74 -3.03
CA CYS A 11 -9.63 -0.63 -3.09
C CYS A 11 -9.38 -1.14 -1.67
N ASP A 12 -10.12 -2.17 -1.25
CA ASP A 12 -9.76 -2.94 -0.07
C ASP A 12 -8.67 -3.95 -0.47
N ARG A 13 -7.45 -3.67 -0.04
CA ARG A 13 -6.19 -4.31 -0.45
C ARG A 13 -5.86 -4.05 -1.92
N TYR A 14 -4.59 -3.72 -2.17
CA TYR A 14 -4.08 -3.40 -3.49
C TYR A 14 -2.72 -4.10 -3.70
N ALA A 15 -1.96 -3.73 -4.74
CA ALA A 15 -0.63 -4.25 -5.09
C ALA A 15 0.27 -4.47 -3.87
N PHE A 16 0.32 -3.50 -2.96
CA PHE A 16 1.16 -3.54 -1.75
C PHE A 16 0.91 -4.75 -0.85
N SER A 17 -0.32 -5.26 -0.80
CA SER A 17 -0.63 -6.47 -0.05
C SER A 17 0.02 -7.70 -0.68
N GLY A 18 -0.05 -7.84 -2.01
CA GLY A 18 0.62 -8.90 -2.75
C GLY A 18 2.12 -8.88 -2.54
N MET A 19 2.72 -7.69 -2.67
CA MET A 19 4.16 -7.47 -2.44
C MET A 19 4.56 -7.89 -1.02
N ALA A 20 3.86 -7.38 0.01
CA ALA A 20 4.19 -7.63 1.41
C ALA A 20 4.10 -9.12 1.78
N TYR A 21 3.00 -9.77 1.43
CA TYR A 21 2.80 -11.19 1.74
C TYR A 21 3.75 -12.12 0.96
N SER A 22 4.09 -11.78 -0.26
CA SER A 22 5.05 -12.55 -1.06
C SER A 22 6.47 -12.36 -0.55
N HIS A 23 6.85 -11.12 -0.21
CA HIS A 23 8.16 -10.84 0.37
C HIS A 23 8.34 -11.49 1.74
N ALA A 24 7.32 -11.48 2.59
CA ALA A 24 7.32 -12.17 3.88
C ALA A 24 7.51 -13.69 3.77
N LYS A 25 7.22 -14.30 2.61
CA LYS A 25 7.52 -15.71 2.30
C LYS A 25 8.93 -15.94 1.80
N GLY A 26 9.78 -14.91 1.78
CA GLY A 26 11.19 -14.99 1.38
C GLY A 26 11.45 -14.68 -0.10
N LEU A 27 10.46 -14.21 -0.86
CA LEU A 27 10.68 -13.78 -2.23
C LEU A 27 11.36 -12.40 -2.27
N ASP A 28 12.19 -12.17 -3.27
CA ASP A 28 12.84 -10.88 -3.47
C ASP A 28 11.79 -9.78 -3.69
N LEU A 29 11.97 -8.63 -3.03
CA LEU A 29 11.00 -7.54 -3.08
C LEU A 29 10.86 -6.96 -4.50
N SER A 30 11.95 -6.86 -5.26
CA SER A 30 11.92 -6.35 -6.63
C SER A 30 11.12 -7.28 -7.55
N TRP A 31 11.26 -8.58 -7.33
CA TRP A 31 10.45 -9.58 -8.01
C TRP A 31 8.97 -9.46 -7.65
N CYS A 32 8.65 -9.26 -6.37
CA CYS A 32 7.28 -9.08 -5.90
C CYS A 32 6.61 -7.83 -6.47
N ILE A 33 7.37 -6.77 -6.73
CA ILE A 33 6.88 -5.51 -7.30
C ILE A 33 6.64 -5.65 -8.83
N SER A 34 7.42 -6.46 -9.53
CA SER A 34 7.45 -6.51 -11.00
C SER A 34 6.09 -6.72 -11.68
N PRO A 35 5.15 -7.54 -11.16
CA PRO A 35 3.85 -7.73 -11.79
C PRO A 35 2.96 -6.49 -11.76
N ASP A 36 3.17 -5.60 -10.82
CA ASP A 36 2.32 -4.43 -10.59
C ASP A 36 2.87 -3.15 -11.23
N VAL A 37 3.99 -3.26 -11.95
CA VAL A 37 4.58 -2.13 -12.68
C VAL A 37 3.62 -1.63 -13.75
N GLY A 38 3.38 -0.31 -13.74
CA GLY A 38 2.45 0.34 -14.68
C GLY A 38 1.01 0.41 -14.18
N MET A 39 0.68 -0.22 -13.05
CA MET A 39 -0.62 -0.03 -12.42
C MET A 39 -0.76 1.40 -11.87
N PRO A 40 -1.98 1.95 -11.80
CA PRO A 40 -2.22 3.26 -11.21
C PRO A 40 -1.67 3.34 -9.78
N LEU A 41 -0.95 4.41 -9.48
CA LEU A 41 -0.55 4.70 -8.10
C LEU A 41 -1.75 5.30 -7.36
N PRO A 42 -2.12 4.80 -6.18
CA PRO A 42 -3.16 5.42 -5.36
C PRO A 42 -2.80 6.87 -5.00
N ASP A 43 -3.79 7.77 -5.02
CA ASP A 43 -3.62 9.14 -4.53
C ASP A 43 -3.32 9.17 -3.03
N ILE A 44 -3.84 8.19 -2.31
CA ILE A 44 -3.51 7.93 -0.91
C ILE A 44 -3.58 6.43 -0.62
N THR A 45 -2.63 5.93 0.15
CA THR A 45 -2.67 4.59 0.76
C THR A 45 -2.84 4.76 2.27
N LEU A 46 -3.90 4.18 2.82
CA LEU A 46 -4.15 4.15 4.26
C LEU A 46 -3.76 2.77 4.80
N PHE A 47 -2.80 2.76 5.70
CA PHE A 47 -2.37 1.55 6.39
C PHE A 47 -2.93 1.55 7.82
N LEU A 48 -3.95 0.74 8.05
CA LEU A 48 -4.54 0.56 9.38
C LEU A 48 -3.60 -0.33 10.20
N ASP A 49 -2.88 0.28 11.11
CA ASP A 49 -1.91 -0.41 11.95
C ASP A 49 -2.49 -0.71 13.32
N LEU A 50 -2.31 -1.95 13.74
CA LEU A 50 -2.74 -2.44 15.04
C LEU A 50 -1.56 -3.13 15.72
N ASP A 51 -1.28 -2.78 16.97
CA ASP A 51 -0.25 -3.46 17.73
C ASP A 51 -0.61 -4.94 17.95
N GLU A 52 0.43 -5.78 18.09
CA GLU A 52 0.26 -7.23 18.17
C GLU A 52 -0.58 -7.66 19.38
N THR A 53 -0.48 -6.91 20.50
CA THR A 53 -1.20 -7.25 21.73
C THR A 53 -2.70 -6.99 21.56
N THR A 54 -3.06 -5.89 20.94
CA THR A 54 -4.45 -5.52 20.64
C THR A 54 -5.03 -6.41 19.54
N ALA A 55 -4.25 -6.69 18.48
CA ALA A 55 -4.66 -7.63 17.43
C ALA A 55 -4.95 -9.03 17.99
N THR A 56 -4.09 -9.50 18.90
CA THR A 56 -4.26 -10.79 19.57
C THR A 56 -5.51 -10.84 20.45
N LYS A 57 -5.87 -9.75 21.13
CA LYS A 57 -7.08 -9.67 21.96
C LYS A 57 -8.35 -9.64 21.11
N ARG A 58 -8.31 -9.05 19.91
CA ARG A 58 -9.45 -8.97 18.98
C ARG A 58 -9.65 -10.24 18.16
N ALA A 59 -8.57 -10.98 17.85
CA ALA A 59 -8.66 -12.25 17.16
C ALA A 59 -9.14 -13.34 18.13
N ALA A 60 -10.33 -13.88 17.89
CA ALA A 60 -10.87 -14.97 18.68
C ALA A 60 -9.92 -16.19 18.70
N TYR A 61 -9.84 -16.88 19.83
CA TYR A 61 -8.94 -17.96 20.20
C TYR A 61 -8.77 -19.08 19.15
N GLY A 62 -7.51 -19.49 18.85
CA GLY A 62 -7.17 -20.70 18.12
C GLY A 62 -5.68 -21.07 18.29
N GLU A 63 -5.38 -22.36 18.42
CA GLU A 63 -4.06 -22.92 18.78
C GLU A 63 -2.95 -22.79 17.72
N GLU A 64 -3.23 -22.43 16.48
CA GLU A 64 -2.25 -22.23 15.39
C GLU A 64 -1.41 -20.94 15.53
N ARG A 65 -1.09 -20.55 16.74
CA ARG A 65 -0.78 -19.16 17.09
C ARG A 65 0.67 -18.74 16.85
N TYR A 66 1.65 -19.62 16.98
CA TYR A 66 3.08 -19.22 16.96
C TYR A 66 3.62 -19.02 15.56
N GLU A 67 3.36 -19.91 14.62
CA GLU A 67 3.78 -19.76 13.22
C GLU A 67 3.08 -18.58 12.55
N LYS A 68 1.78 -18.38 12.85
CA LYS A 68 1.04 -17.22 12.36
C LYS A 68 1.60 -15.89 12.91
N LYS A 69 2.07 -15.83 14.15
CA LYS A 69 2.64 -14.63 14.74
C LYS A 69 3.98 -14.23 14.08
N ALA A 70 4.89 -15.18 13.95
CA ALA A 70 6.19 -14.94 13.30
C ALA A 70 5.99 -14.45 11.86
N PHE A 71 5.08 -15.09 11.12
CA PHE A 71 4.76 -14.66 9.76
C PHE A 71 4.10 -13.28 9.70
N GLN A 72 3.19 -12.96 10.61
CA GLN A 72 2.57 -11.63 10.69
C GLN A 72 3.58 -10.53 11.02
N SER A 73 4.58 -10.83 11.84
CA SER A 73 5.70 -9.90 12.09
C SER A 73 6.49 -9.62 10.81
N LEU A 74 6.81 -10.65 10.02
CA LEU A 74 7.48 -10.49 8.72
C LEU A 74 6.62 -9.70 7.71
N VAL A 75 5.31 -9.95 7.68
CA VAL A 75 4.39 -9.18 6.84
C VAL A 75 4.36 -7.72 7.25
N ARG A 76 4.35 -7.43 8.55
CA ARG A 76 4.38 -6.06 9.07
C ARG A 76 5.68 -5.34 8.69
N GLU A 77 6.83 -6.01 8.84
CA GLU A 77 8.12 -5.49 8.42
C GLU A 77 8.14 -5.22 6.90
N ALA A 78 7.61 -6.14 6.10
CA ALA A 78 7.49 -5.96 4.66
C ALA A 78 6.63 -4.73 4.30
N PHE A 79 5.50 -4.49 4.98
CA PHE A 79 4.71 -3.28 4.79
C PHE A 79 5.46 -2.01 5.17
N GLN A 80 6.26 -2.02 6.25
CA GLN A 80 7.09 -0.88 6.64
C GLN A 80 8.14 -0.56 5.56
N ASN A 81 8.80 -1.57 5.02
CA ASN A 81 9.77 -1.41 3.94
C ASN A 81 9.10 -0.85 2.68
N ILE A 82 7.93 -1.36 2.30
CA ILE A 82 7.16 -0.85 1.16
C ILE A 82 6.72 0.59 1.40
N ALA A 83 6.26 0.94 2.61
CA ALA A 83 5.90 2.30 2.97
C ALA A 83 7.06 3.28 2.72
N LEU A 84 8.26 2.96 3.23
CA LEU A 84 9.46 3.77 3.02
C LEU A 84 9.82 3.94 1.53
N LEU A 85 9.64 2.87 0.73
CA LEU A 85 9.85 2.93 -0.70
C LEU A 85 8.84 3.86 -1.39
N MET A 86 7.57 3.73 -1.02
CA MET A 86 6.48 4.55 -1.59
C MET A 86 6.65 6.03 -1.22
N GLU A 87 6.97 6.34 0.02
CA GLU A 87 7.24 7.71 0.47
C GLU A 87 8.41 8.35 -0.28
N ARG A 88 9.52 7.62 -0.47
CA ARG A 88 10.66 8.08 -1.26
C ARG A 88 10.31 8.35 -2.73
N SER A 89 9.34 7.66 -3.28
CA SER A 89 8.81 7.90 -4.63
C SER A 89 7.81 9.06 -4.69
N GLY A 90 7.53 9.71 -3.56
CA GLY A 90 6.54 10.77 -3.45
C GLY A 90 5.09 10.26 -3.43
N ALA A 91 4.86 8.97 -3.19
CA ALA A 91 3.53 8.44 -2.95
C ALA A 91 3.05 8.83 -1.54
N ARG A 92 1.76 9.09 -1.41
CA ARG A 92 1.16 9.41 -0.12
C ARG A 92 0.80 8.12 0.60
N TRP A 93 1.56 7.83 1.64
CA TRP A 93 1.33 6.70 2.53
C TRP A 93 1.05 7.20 3.93
N GLU A 94 -0.11 6.86 4.48
CA GLU A 94 -0.49 7.30 5.81
C GLU A 94 -0.82 6.10 6.71
N ARG A 95 -0.15 6.07 7.86
CA ARG A 95 -0.42 5.10 8.91
C ARG A 95 -1.50 5.63 9.83
N ILE A 96 -2.51 4.80 10.10
CA ILE A 96 -3.61 5.09 11.02
C ILE A 96 -3.53 4.09 12.16
N ASP A 97 -3.49 4.60 13.38
CA ASP A 97 -3.65 3.76 14.56
C ASP A 97 -5.08 3.21 14.62
N ALA A 98 -5.19 1.88 14.49
CA ALA A 98 -6.45 1.18 14.53
C ALA A 98 -6.78 0.59 15.90
N SER A 99 -6.09 1.01 16.98
CA SER A 99 -6.32 0.53 18.35
C SER A 99 -7.59 1.10 18.99
N GLY A 100 -8.06 2.25 18.50
CA GLY A 100 -9.27 2.91 18.96
C GLY A 100 -10.56 2.17 18.63
N SER A 101 -11.68 2.77 19.00
CA SER A 101 -13.02 2.31 18.60
C SER A 101 -13.22 2.39 17.09
N PRO A 102 -14.16 1.64 16.51
CA PRO A 102 -14.49 1.74 15.09
C PRO A 102 -14.82 3.16 14.64
N ASP A 103 -15.51 3.94 15.48
CA ASP A 103 -15.89 5.32 15.17
C ASP A 103 -14.68 6.26 15.15
N GLU A 104 -13.74 6.12 16.08
CA GLU A 104 -12.50 6.90 16.11
C GLU A 104 -11.63 6.59 14.87
N VAL A 105 -11.48 5.32 14.53
CA VAL A 105 -10.74 4.90 13.33
C VAL A 105 -11.43 5.41 12.09
N TRP A 106 -12.76 5.33 12.02
CA TRP A 106 -13.54 5.85 10.90
C TRP A 106 -13.34 7.36 10.72
N GLN A 107 -13.40 8.15 11.78
CA GLN A 107 -13.15 9.58 11.71
C GLN A 107 -11.75 9.91 11.21
N ALA A 108 -10.76 9.15 11.68
CA ALA A 108 -9.39 9.30 11.21
C ALA A 108 -9.23 8.98 9.72
N VAL A 109 -9.84 7.90 9.23
CA VAL A 109 -9.89 7.52 7.81
C VAL A 109 -10.60 8.57 6.99
N HIS A 110 -11.82 8.95 7.41
CA HIS A 110 -12.68 9.89 6.69
C HIS A 110 -11.98 11.23 6.46
N THR A 111 -11.36 11.80 7.49
CA THR A 111 -10.63 13.07 7.38
C THR A 111 -9.52 13.01 6.34
N ARG A 112 -8.74 11.92 6.33
CA ARG A 112 -7.64 11.75 5.38
C ARG A 112 -8.11 11.56 3.95
N VAL A 113 -9.19 10.81 3.78
CA VAL A 113 -9.81 10.61 2.46
C VAL A 113 -10.36 11.92 1.90
N GLN A 114 -11.06 12.73 2.72
CA GLN A 114 -11.57 14.03 2.28
C GLN A 114 -10.45 14.97 1.82
N ASN A 115 -9.35 15.01 2.57
CA ASN A 115 -8.18 15.79 2.18
C ASN A 115 -7.56 15.29 0.87
N ALA A 116 -7.44 13.97 0.70
CA ALA A 116 -6.89 13.39 -0.52
C ALA A 116 -7.80 13.67 -1.74
N ILE A 117 -9.12 13.65 -1.58
CA ILE A 117 -10.07 14.00 -2.64
C ILE A 117 -9.90 15.47 -3.05
N ALA A 118 -9.79 16.38 -2.08
CA ALA A 118 -9.57 17.79 -2.36
C ALA A 118 -8.25 18.04 -3.11
N ASP A 119 -7.18 17.36 -2.68
CA ASP A 119 -5.86 17.45 -3.33
C ASP A 119 -5.88 16.86 -4.76
N ALA A 120 -6.56 15.72 -4.95
CA ALA A 120 -6.65 15.06 -6.26
C ALA A 120 -7.42 15.89 -7.31
N GLN A 121 -8.40 16.68 -6.89
CA GLN A 121 -9.16 17.58 -7.77
C GLN A 121 -8.29 18.68 -8.39
N THR A 122 -7.13 18.97 -7.79
CA THR A 122 -6.16 19.95 -8.28
C THR A 122 -5.06 19.33 -9.15
N SER A 123 -5.00 18.00 -9.27
CA SER A 123 -3.96 17.26 -9.99
C SER A 123 -4.48 16.78 -11.35
N GLU A 124 -3.77 17.14 -12.42
CA GLU A 124 -4.21 16.82 -13.79
C GLU A 124 -3.82 15.41 -14.29
N HIS A 125 -2.99 14.65 -13.57
CA HIS A 125 -2.40 13.42 -14.13
C HIS A 125 -2.48 12.22 -13.18
N LEU A 126 -2.96 11.09 -13.71
CA LEU A 126 -2.83 9.78 -13.08
C LEU A 126 -1.35 9.40 -12.97
N ARG A 127 -0.90 9.15 -11.74
CA ARG A 127 0.45 8.64 -11.47
C ARG A 127 0.47 7.11 -11.60
N SER A 128 1.57 6.55 -12.03
CA SER A 128 1.74 5.10 -12.12
C SER A 128 2.86 4.60 -11.22
N LEU A 129 2.78 3.34 -10.80
CA LEU A 129 3.80 2.66 -10.00
C LEU A 129 5.18 2.61 -10.68
N HIS A 130 5.26 2.95 -11.97
CA HIS A 130 6.52 3.01 -12.72
C HIS A 130 7.52 4.01 -12.12
N PHE A 131 7.05 5.10 -11.54
CA PHE A 131 7.90 6.09 -10.87
C PHE A 131 8.64 5.55 -9.64
N CYS A 132 8.13 4.51 -9.02
CA CYS A 132 8.73 3.93 -7.82
C CYS A 132 10.10 3.28 -8.11
N PHE A 133 10.33 2.76 -9.32
CA PHE A 133 11.60 2.10 -9.67
C PHE A 133 12.74 3.08 -9.94
N ALA A 134 12.44 4.22 -10.55
CA ALA A 134 13.45 5.25 -10.80
C ALA A 134 13.99 5.85 -9.49
N ALA A 135 13.13 5.97 -8.47
CA ALA A 135 13.51 6.52 -7.17
C ALA A 135 14.36 5.55 -6.32
N LEU A 136 14.35 4.25 -6.64
CA LEU A 136 15.04 3.22 -5.87
C LEU A 136 16.51 3.02 -6.24
N GLY A 137 17.03 3.75 -7.23
CA GLY A 137 18.41 3.57 -7.69
C GLY A 137 18.71 2.15 -8.17
N MET A 138 17.69 1.35 -8.44
CA MET A 138 17.81 0.04 -9.08
C MET A 138 18.16 0.26 -10.54
N GLY A 139 19.44 0.50 -10.78
CA GLY A 139 20.00 0.57 -12.11
C GLY A 139 19.66 -0.70 -12.87
N MET A 140 19.10 -0.50 -14.05
CA MET A 140 18.91 -1.48 -15.09
C MET A 140 17.95 -2.63 -14.81
N LEU A 141 16.66 -2.34 -14.93
CA LEU A 141 15.85 -3.22 -15.74
C LEU A 141 15.64 -2.52 -17.08
N HIS A 142 16.15 -3.14 -18.12
CA HIS A 142 16.16 -2.72 -19.51
C HIS A 142 14.85 -2.04 -19.91
N GLN A 143 15.00 -0.96 -20.66
CA GLN A 143 13.94 -0.23 -21.33
C GLN A 143 12.87 -1.17 -21.95
N ILE A 144 11.81 -1.41 -21.22
CA ILE A 144 10.56 -1.80 -21.85
C ILE A 144 9.93 -0.49 -22.26
N LYS A 145 10.19 -0.09 -23.50
CA LYS A 145 9.43 0.94 -24.18
C LYS A 145 8.00 0.43 -24.32
N THR A 146 7.16 0.72 -23.35
CA THR A 146 5.71 0.61 -23.53
C THR A 146 5.25 1.96 -24.04
N THR A 147 5.25 2.11 -25.35
CA THR A 147 4.46 3.13 -26.04
C THR A 147 3.00 2.74 -25.85
N ALA A 148 2.40 3.13 -24.74
CA ALA A 148 0.96 3.11 -24.62
C ALA A 148 0.44 4.40 -25.24
N THR A 149 0.13 4.33 -26.53
CA THR A 149 -0.73 5.33 -27.19
C THR A 149 -2.16 5.00 -26.78
N PHE A 150 -2.79 5.87 -26.02
CA PHE A 150 -4.22 5.84 -25.72
C PHE A 150 -4.93 6.90 -26.55
#